data_b05bb97a6be51f1f38448b3abb2d058f
#
_entry.id   b05bb97a6be51f1f38448b3abb2d058f
#
_cell.length_a   1.000
_cell.length_b   1.000
_cell.length_c   1.000
_cell.angle_alpha   90.00
_cell.angle_beta   90.00
_cell.angle_gamma   90.00
#
_symmetry.space_group_name_H-M   'P 1'
#
loop_
_entity.id
_entity.type
_entity.pdbx_description
1 polymer ?
#
loop_
_entity_poly.entity_id
_entity_poly.type
_entity_poly.pdbx_seq_one_letter_code
_entity_poly.pdbx_strand_id
1 'polypeptide(L)'
;VEEYESLIGVLPDNLSTPALPNLIPVKVQLSENIAYENHPELSLATSTQRLAAIQQEIFIKALGPAVDLSLSLKEQNTGGISLSDGNEILASISVSVPILVTPATIAQTQKLISDAMSAQYERDEVKRSIGLSARAGFRNHIAAKIQHKATEAEVDAYQLLVDATKIEVEFGIKTFLDQLDSEDDLKNAKLAELQASHSVLLTGYHLLKSIGALTAQNLGVGDALVSLESLQSPDPQSGSIISVFKYGRAQ
;
A
#
# COMPACT_ATOMS: atom_id res chain seq x y z
N VAL A 1 -15.81 -1.29 -21.30
CA VAL A 1 -16.76 -0.18 -21.16
C VAL A 1 -17.48 -0.32 -19.83
N GLU A 2 -18.18 -1.43 -19.58
CA GLU A 2 -18.97 -1.68 -18.36
C GLU A 2 -18.12 -1.62 -17.06
N GLU A 3 -16.91 -2.19 -17.09
CA GLU A 3 -16.00 -2.15 -15.94
C GLU A 3 -15.52 -0.71 -15.64
N TYR A 4 -15.26 0.09 -16.67
CA TYR A 4 -14.92 1.50 -16.51
C TYR A 4 -16.08 2.29 -15.92
N GLU A 5 -17.29 2.09 -16.43
CA GLU A 5 -18.50 2.75 -15.92
C GLU A 5 -18.79 2.35 -14.47
N SER A 6 -18.57 1.07 -14.13
CA SER A 6 -18.71 0.59 -12.74
C SER A 6 -17.73 1.22 -11.75
N LEU A 7 -16.50 1.52 -12.20
CA LEU A 7 -15.44 2.09 -11.34
C LEU A 7 -15.50 3.61 -11.28
N ILE A 8 -15.82 4.28 -12.39
CA ILE A 8 -15.73 5.73 -12.52
C ILE A 8 -17.10 6.40 -12.45
N GLY A 9 -18.18 5.65 -12.76
CA GLY A 9 -19.55 6.15 -12.75
C GLY A 9 -19.98 6.91 -14.01
N VAL A 10 -19.13 7.00 -15.03
CA VAL A 10 -19.39 7.65 -16.32
C VAL A 10 -18.87 6.79 -17.46
N LEU A 11 -19.52 6.85 -18.61
CA LEU A 11 -19.04 6.20 -19.83
C LEU A 11 -17.70 6.79 -20.27
N PRO A 12 -16.76 5.97 -20.78
CA PRO A 12 -15.49 6.47 -21.28
C PRO A 12 -15.69 7.31 -22.55
N ASP A 13 -15.21 8.55 -22.53
CA ASP A 13 -15.19 9.44 -23.68
C ASP A 13 -13.75 9.98 -23.87
N ASN A 14 -13.23 9.89 -25.09
CA ASN A 14 -11.95 10.46 -25.51
C ASN A 14 -10.74 10.11 -24.63
N LEU A 15 -10.59 8.84 -24.28
CA LEU A 15 -9.46 8.34 -23.46
C LEU A 15 -8.14 8.48 -24.21
N SER A 16 -7.18 9.18 -23.62
CA SER A 16 -5.79 9.21 -24.10
C SER A 16 -4.96 8.09 -23.48
N THR A 17 -4.00 7.56 -24.24
CA THR A 17 -3.05 6.57 -23.71
C THR A 17 -2.19 7.22 -22.62
N PRO A 18 -2.17 6.68 -21.38
CA PRO A 18 -1.37 7.26 -20.32
C PRO A 18 0.12 7.05 -20.59
N ALA A 19 0.94 8.05 -20.27
CA ALA A 19 2.39 7.91 -20.33
C ALA A 19 2.91 7.17 -19.08
N LEU A 20 3.88 6.28 -19.28
CA LEU A 20 4.58 5.66 -18.16
C LEU A 20 5.38 6.72 -17.39
N PRO A 21 5.27 6.78 -16.04
CA PRO A 21 6.08 7.67 -15.25
C PRO A 21 7.58 7.33 -15.36
N ASN A 22 8.45 8.36 -15.30
CA ASN A 22 9.92 8.20 -15.35
C ASN A 22 10.53 7.53 -14.10
N LEU A 23 9.71 6.85 -13.29
CA LEU A 23 10.07 6.19 -12.02
C LEU A 23 10.44 4.72 -12.17
N ILE A 24 10.47 4.20 -13.41
CA ILE A 24 10.79 2.80 -13.66
C ILE A 24 12.29 2.56 -13.41
N PRO A 25 12.64 1.65 -12.47
CA PRO A 25 14.03 1.36 -12.17
C PRO A 25 14.78 0.78 -13.37
N VAL A 26 16.06 1.14 -13.51
CA VAL A 26 16.92 0.64 -14.61
C VAL A 26 17.53 -0.73 -14.29
N LYS A 27 17.60 -1.12 -13.02
CA LYS A 27 18.23 -2.35 -12.55
C LYS A 27 17.32 -3.10 -11.58
N VAL A 28 17.39 -4.42 -11.61
CA VAL A 28 16.59 -5.30 -10.75
C VAL A 28 16.86 -5.07 -9.25
N GLN A 29 18.11 -4.84 -8.87
CA GLN A 29 18.47 -4.55 -7.48
C GLN A 29 17.87 -3.24 -6.98
N LEU A 30 17.79 -2.23 -7.85
CA LEU A 30 17.18 -0.95 -7.51
C LEU A 30 15.67 -1.11 -7.27
N SER A 31 14.99 -1.94 -8.08
CA SER A 31 13.57 -2.26 -7.88
C SER A 31 13.33 -2.89 -6.51
N GLU A 32 14.19 -3.81 -6.09
CA GLU A 32 14.10 -4.50 -4.81
C GLU A 32 14.31 -3.53 -3.63
N ASN A 33 15.32 -2.66 -3.72
CA ASN A 33 15.60 -1.66 -2.68
C ASN A 33 14.45 -0.66 -2.52
N ILE A 34 13.93 -0.13 -3.63
CA ILE A 34 12.77 0.78 -3.62
C ILE A 34 11.55 0.08 -2.99
N ALA A 35 11.33 -1.20 -3.30
CA ALA A 35 10.24 -1.96 -2.72
C ALA A 35 10.38 -2.12 -1.20
N TYR A 36 11.58 -2.37 -0.69
CA TYR A 36 11.81 -2.47 0.75
C TYR A 36 11.65 -1.15 1.51
N GLU A 37 11.88 -0.02 0.83
CA GLU A 37 11.74 1.30 1.44
C GLU A 37 10.30 1.82 1.40
N ASN A 38 9.57 1.56 0.31
CA ASN A 38 8.30 2.23 0.04
C ASN A 38 7.06 1.33 0.09
N HIS A 39 7.22 -0.01 0.16
CA HIS A 39 6.06 -0.89 0.06
C HIS A 39 5.20 -0.85 1.33
N PRO A 40 3.90 -0.45 1.24
CA PRO A 40 3.05 -0.25 2.40
C PRO A 40 2.82 -1.53 3.22
N GLU A 41 2.79 -2.68 2.57
CA GLU A 41 2.61 -3.98 3.23
C GLU A 41 3.79 -4.32 4.16
N LEU A 42 5.03 -3.97 3.77
CA LEU A 42 6.21 -4.15 4.63
C LEU A 42 6.17 -3.19 5.83
N SER A 43 5.72 -1.96 5.61
CA SER A 43 5.51 -0.98 6.69
C SER A 43 4.47 -1.47 7.69
N LEU A 44 3.36 -2.04 7.20
CA LEU A 44 2.32 -2.65 8.03
C LEU A 44 2.87 -3.83 8.84
N ALA A 45 3.55 -4.78 8.18
CA ALA A 45 4.13 -5.95 8.85
C ALA A 45 5.17 -5.56 9.91
N THR A 46 5.98 -4.54 9.64
CA THR A 46 6.95 -3.97 10.59
C THR A 46 6.25 -3.35 11.80
N SER A 47 5.16 -2.63 11.57
CA SER A 47 4.35 -2.02 12.64
C SER A 47 3.66 -3.10 13.50
N THR A 48 3.16 -4.17 12.88
CA THR A 48 2.56 -5.32 13.57
C THR A 48 3.59 -6.05 14.43
N GLN A 49 4.79 -6.29 13.90
CA GLN A 49 5.90 -6.87 14.67
C GLN A 49 6.26 -6.00 15.89
N ARG A 50 6.35 -4.68 15.68
CA ARG A 50 6.64 -3.74 16.77
C ARG A 50 5.54 -3.74 17.84
N LEU A 51 4.28 -3.81 17.42
CA LEU A 51 3.13 -3.89 18.33
C LEU A 51 3.21 -5.15 19.21
N ALA A 52 3.47 -6.33 18.62
CA ALA A 52 3.61 -7.57 19.36
C ALA A 52 4.78 -7.53 20.36
N ALA A 53 5.92 -6.95 19.97
CA ALA A 53 7.07 -6.76 20.86
C ALA A 53 6.75 -5.82 22.03
N ILE A 54 6.04 -4.72 21.78
CA ILE A 54 5.62 -3.77 22.81
C ILE A 54 4.62 -4.43 23.76
N GLN A 55 3.66 -5.21 23.26
CA GLN A 55 2.70 -5.94 24.10
C GLN A 55 3.39 -6.94 25.04
N GLN A 56 4.39 -7.66 24.51
CA GLN A 56 5.23 -8.53 25.35
C GLN A 56 5.97 -7.74 26.43
N GLU A 57 6.57 -6.61 26.08
CA GLU A 57 7.33 -5.75 27.01
C GLU A 57 6.41 -5.17 28.11
N ILE A 58 5.25 -4.64 27.73
CA ILE A 58 4.25 -4.11 28.69
C ILE A 58 3.84 -5.19 29.69
N PHE A 59 3.54 -6.39 29.20
CA PHE A 59 3.14 -7.50 30.08
C PHE A 59 4.25 -7.89 31.05
N ILE A 60 5.49 -8.01 30.58
CA ILE A 60 6.64 -8.35 31.44
C ILE A 60 6.87 -7.24 32.48
N LYS A 61 6.78 -5.97 32.10
CA LYS A 61 6.94 -4.84 33.02
C LYS A 61 5.80 -4.76 34.04
N ALA A 62 4.58 -5.12 33.64
CA ALA A 62 3.43 -5.17 34.57
C ALA A 62 3.55 -6.25 35.65
N LEU A 63 4.47 -7.22 35.50
CA LEU A 63 4.81 -8.19 36.54
C LEU A 63 5.78 -7.63 37.60
N GLY A 64 6.31 -6.42 37.40
CA GLY A 64 7.17 -5.72 38.34
C GLY A 64 6.39 -4.96 39.42
N PRO A 65 7.13 -4.29 40.32
CA PRO A 65 6.52 -3.38 41.30
C PRO A 65 5.79 -2.23 40.61
N ALA A 66 4.55 -1.98 40.99
CA ALA A 66 3.75 -0.85 40.55
C ALA A 66 3.58 0.17 41.66
N VAL A 67 3.70 1.46 41.34
CA VAL A 67 3.44 2.57 42.26
C VAL A 67 2.33 3.43 41.65
N ASP A 68 1.20 3.49 42.33
CA ASP A 68 0.04 4.24 41.90
C ASP A 68 -0.19 5.44 42.81
N LEU A 69 -0.32 6.62 42.25
CA LEU A 69 -0.74 7.83 42.90
C LEU A 69 -2.17 8.16 42.49
N SER A 70 -3.09 8.17 43.39
CA SER A 70 -4.46 8.60 43.13
C SER A 70 -4.85 9.81 43.94
N LEU A 71 -5.49 10.77 43.28
CA LEU A 71 -6.10 11.96 43.90
C LEU A 71 -7.59 11.92 43.57
N SER A 72 -8.41 11.80 44.59
CA SER A 72 -9.87 11.85 44.44
C SER A 72 -10.44 13.06 45.15
N LEU A 73 -11.28 13.82 44.45
CA LEU A 73 -12.07 14.93 44.94
C LEU A 73 -13.53 14.47 44.98
N LYS A 74 -14.10 14.38 46.15
CA LYS A 74 -15.51 14.00 46.33
C LYS A 74 -16.27 15.17 46.94
N GLU A 75 -17.22 15.67 46.19
CA GLU A 75 -18.19 16.65 46.69
C GLU A 75 -19.48 15.90 47.02
N GLN A 76 -19.90 15.91 48.26
CA GLN A 76 -21.14 15.28 48.73
C GLN A 76 -22.13 16.35 49.09
N ASN A 77 -23.12 16.55 48.23
CA ASN A 77 -24.27 17.41 48.46
C ASN A 77 -25.47 16.53 48.77
N THR A 78 -25.82 16.43 50.05
CA THR A 78 -26.99 15.69 50.52
C THR A 78 -28.15 16.68 50.67
N GLY A 79 -29.04 16.72 49.68
CA GLY A 79 -30.24 17.59 49.70
C GLY A 79 -31.29 17.17 50.72
N GLY A 80 -30.92 17.14 52.00
CA GLY A 80 -31.77 16.85 53.18
C GLY A 80 -31.16 17.48 54.42
N ILE A 81 -31.96 17.63 55.48
CA ILE A 81 -31.61 18.25 56.79
C ILE A 81 -30.54 17.39 57.49
N SER A 82 -29.33 17.32 56.93
CA SER A 82 -28.17 16.68 57.54
C SER A 82 -27.00 17.65 57.56
N LEU A 83 -26.44 17.91 58.71
CA LEU A 83 -25.37 18.88 59.01
C LEU A 83 -23.99 18.46 58.50
N SER A 84 -23.89 17.85 57.29
CA SER A 84 -22.61 17.38 56.76
C SER A 84 -22.54 17.59 55.25
N ASP A 85 -22.50 18.85 54.82
CA ASP A 85 -21.91 19.19 53.50
C ASP A 85 -20.41 19.24 53.68
N GLY A 86 -19.69 18.33 53.04
CA GLY A 86 -18.25 18.22 53.14
C GLY A 86 -17.60 17.91 51.81
N ASN A 87 -16.58 18.69 51.48
CA ASN A 87 -15.68 18.35 50.39
C ASN A 87 -14.56 17.45 50.93
N GLU A 88 -14.44 16.25 50.43
CA GLU A 88 -13.37 15.32 50.79
C GLU A 88 -12.29 15.32 49.68
N ILE A 89 -11.05 15.61 50.07
CA ILE A 89 -9.89 15.48 49.22
C ILE A 89 -9.07 14.31 49.74
N LEU A 90 -8.99 13.23 48.96
CA LEU A 90 -8.19 12.07 49.32
C LEU A 90 -7.03 11.91 48.32
N ALA A 91 -5.80 12.00 48.87
CA ALA A 91 -4.59 11.64 48.13
C ALA A 91 -4.07 10.32 48.67
N SER A 92 -3.90 9.32 47.84
CA SER A 92 -3.30 8.03 48.23
C SER A 92 -2.18 7.61 47.31
N ILE A 93 -1.14 7.03 47.90
CA ILE A 93 -0.03 6.39 47.22
C ILE A 93 -0.10 4.90 47.59
N SER A 94 -0.19 4.04 46.56
CA SER A 94 -0.14 2.59 46.75
C SER A 94 1.06 2.01 46.04
N VAL A 95 1.72 1.04 46.68
CA VAL A 95 2.81 0.28 46.14
C VAL A 95 2.38 -1.18 46.11
N SER A 96 2.29 -1.76 44.92
CA SER A 96 1.91 -3.16 44.72
C SER A 96 3.12 -3.94 44.20
N VAL A 97 3.48 -5.04 44.88
CA VAL A 97 4.57 -5.92 44.50
C VAL A 97 4.02 -7.34 44.36
N PRO A 98 3.93 -7.91 43.15
CA PRO A 98 3.51 -9.29 42.96
C PRO A 98 4.60 -10.26 43.46
N ILE A 99 4.28 -11.07 44.49
CA ILE A 99 5.22 -11.98 45.13
C ILE A 99 5.12 -13.39 44.52
N LEU A 100 3.99 -13.73 43.89
CA LEU A 100 3.73 -15.04 43.30
C LEU A 100 3.44 -14.94 41.82
N VAL A 101 4.21 -15.69 41.01
CA VAL A 101 3.93 -15.89 39.59
C VAL A 101 3.06 -17.13 39.44
N THR A 102 1.84 -16.96 38.96
CA THR A 102 0.91 -18.08 38.77
C THR A 102 1.25 -18.86 37.48
N PRO A 103 0.87 -20.15 37.35
CA PRO A 103 1.01 -20.88 36.09
C PRO A 103 0.34 -20.21 34.92
N ALA A 104 -0.79 -19.49 35.13
CA ALA A 104 -1.48 -18.71 34.12
C ALA A 104 -0.61 -17.54 33.61
N THR A 105 0.10 -16.86 34.50
CA THR A 105 1.03 -15.77 34.14
C THR A 105 2.20 -16.28 33.29
N ILE A 106 2.75 -17.45 33.67
CA ILE A 106 3.81 -18.11 32.91
C ILE A 106 3.32 -18.46 31.48
N ALA A 107 2.14 -19.07 31.38
CA ALA A 107 1.54 -19.43 30.10
C ALA A 107 1.27 -18.21 29.23
N GLN A 108 0.79 -17.12 29.81
CA GLN A 108 0.55 -15.86 29.10
C GLN A 108 1.86 -15.22 28.62
N THR A 109 2.91 -15.24 29.44
CA THR A 109 4.23 -14.76 29.02
C THR A 109 4.76 -15.56 27.84
N GLN A 110 4.66 -16.90 27.91
CA GLN A 110 5.08 -17.80 26.83
C GLN A 110 4.30 -17.55 25.54
N LYS A 111 2.98 -17.32 25.66
CA LYS A 111 2.14 -16.93 24.52
C LYS A 111 2.62 -15.66 23.86
N LEU A 112 2.83 -14.58 24.63
CA LEU A 112 3.27 -13.29 24.09
C LEU A 112 4.67 -13.36 23.45
N ILE A 113 5.58 -14.17 23.98
CA ILE A 113 6.87 -14.45 23.36
C ILE A 113 6.66 -15.13 22.01
N SER A 114 5.79 -16.14 21.94
CA SER A 114 5.48 -16.86 20.70
C SER A 114 4.81 -15.94 19.68
N ASP A 115 3.88 -15.09 20.11
CA ASP A 115 3.21 -14.11 19.25
C ASP A 115 4.20 -13.09 18.67
N ALA A 116 5.15 -12.60 19.46
CA ALA A 116 6.20 -11.69 19.00
C ALA A 116 7.14 -12.34 17.98
N MET A 117 7.50 -13.64 18.21
CA MET A 117 8.30 -14.41 17.25
C MET A 117 7.52 -14.67 15.95
N SER A 118 6.24 -15.02 16.05
CA SER A 118 5.37 -15.19 14.86
C SER A 118 5.31 -13.93 14.03
N ALA A 119 5.05 -12.77 14.63
CA ALA A 119 5.02 -11.48 13.96
C ALA A 119 6.36 -11.12 13.29
N GLN A 120 7.50 -11.54 13.88
CA GLN A 120 8.80 -11.38 13.27
C GLN A 120 8.95 -12.24 12.00
N TYR A 121 8.57 -13.53 12.07
CA TYR A 121 8.62 -14.41 10.91
C TYR A 121 7.67 -13.97 9.80
N GLU A 122 6.48 -13.50 10.14
CA GLU A 122 5.52 -12.92 9.20
C GLU A 122 6.11 -11.70 8.47
N ARG A 123 6.74 -10.78 9.20
CA ARG A 123 7.42 -9.64 8.60
C ARG A 123 8.54 -10.07 7.64
N ASP A 124 9.33 -11.09 8.02
CA ASP A 124 10.40 -11.61 7.17
C ASP A 124 9.86 -12.33 5.93
N GLU A 125 8.72 -13.00 6.04
CA GLU A 125 8.01 -13.59 4.91
C GLU A 125 7.50 -12.52 3.94
N VAL A 126 6.82 -11.50 4.44
CA VAL A 126 6.34 -10.36 3.65
C VAL A 126 7.52 -9.68 2.93
N LYS A 127 8.65 -9.48 3.61
CA LYS A 127 9.85 -8.91 2.99
C LYS A 127 10.37 -9.75 1.82
N ARG A 128 10.44 -11.10 2.00
CA ARG A 128 10.85 -12.01 0.91
C ARG A 128 9.87 -11.99 -0.26
N SER A 129 8.57 -12.01 0.02
CA SER A 129 7.50 -11.95 -0.98
C SER A 129 7.57 -10.67 -1.82
N ILE A 130 7.72 -9.52 -1.16
CA ILE A 130 7.85 -8.22 -1.82
C ILE A 130 9.10 -8.18 -2.72
N GLY A 131 10.25 -8.65 -2.23
CA GLY A 131 11.47 -8.71 -3.04
C GLY A 131 11.32 -9.62 -4.25
N LEU A 132 10.63 -10.76 -4.11
CA LEU A 132 10.32 -11.65 -5.22
C LEU A 132 9.39 -10.98 -6.25
N SER A 133 8.33 -10.32 -5.77
CA SER A 133 7.35 -9.61 -6.60
C SER A 133 8.01 -8.47 -7.39
N ALA A 134 8.86 -7.66 -6.75
CA ALA A 134 9.60 -6.59 -7.39
C ALA A 134 10.54 -7.10 -8.50
N ARG A 135 11.27 -8.19 -8.24
CA ARG A 135 12.14 -8.82 -9.25
C ARG A 135 11.35 -9.40 -10.42
N ALA A 136 10.22 -10.06 -10.12
CA ALA A 136 9.34 -10.61 -11.15
C ALA A 136 8.72 -9.50 -12.01
N GLY A 137 8.19 -8.44 -11.38
CA GLY A 137 7.64 -7.28 -12.05
C GLY A 137 8.65 -6.61 -12.98
N PHE A 138 9.89 -6.42 -12.54
CA PHE A 138 10.96 -5.87 -13.38
C PHE A 138 11.26 -6.75 -14.60
N ARG A 139 11.42 -8.08 -14.39
CA ARG A 139 11.68 -8.99 -15.50
C ARG A 139 10.55 -9.05 -16.51
N ASN A 140 9.30 -9.06 -16.04
CA ASN A 140 8.13 -9.04 -16.90
C ASN A 140 8.05 -7.77 -17.74
N HIS A 141 8.36 -6.61 -17.15
CA HIS A 141 8.40 -5.35 -17.89
C HIS A 141 9.50 -5.33 -18.96
N ILE A 142 10.70 -5.83 -18.64
CA ILE A 142 11.78 -5.94 -19.63
C ILE A 142 11.41 -6.91 -20.76
N ALA A 143 10.79 -8.05 -20.44
CA ALA A 143 10.32 -9.00 -21.42
C ALA A 143 9.27 -8.38 -22.37
N ALA A 144 8.30 -7.63 -21.82
CA ALA A 144 7.31 -6.93 -22.63
C ALA A 144 7.94 -5.88 -23.56
N LYS A 145 8.95 -5.14 -23.11
CA LYS A 145 9.71 -4.19 -23.96
C LYS A 145 10.45 -4.88 -25.10
N ILE A 146 11.06 -6.04 -24.82
CA ILE A 146 11.75 -6.82 -25.87
C ILE A 146 10.73 -7.36 -26.87
N GLN A 147 9.58 -7.86 -26.38
CA GLN A 147 8.50 -8.34 -27.25
C GLN A 147 7.96 -7.22 -28.15
N HIS A 148 7.69 -6.04 -27.59
CA HIS A 148 7.22 -4.90 -28.37
C HIS A 148 8.22 -4.50 -29.46
N LYS A 149 9.52 -4.45 -29.14
CA LYS A 149 10.55 -4.17 -30.14
C LYS A 149 10.62 -5.24 -31.24
N ALA A 150 10.34 -6.49 -30.91
CA ALA A 150 10.29 -7.59 -31.91
C ALA A 150 9.08 -7.45 -32.85
N THR A 151 7.90 -7.09 -32.30
CA THR A 151 6.69 -6.87 -33.11
C THR A 151 6.78 -5.59 -33.94
N GLU A 152 7.46 -4.53 -33.50
CA GLU A 152 7.79 -3.38 -34.35
C GLU A 152 8.60 -3.81 -35.59
N ALA A 153 9.64 -4.58 -35.38
CA ALA A 153 10.47 -5.10 -36.51
C ALA A 153 9.66 -6.04 -37.42
N GLU A 154 8.71 -6.79 -36.88
CA GLU A 154 7.80 -7.64 -37.65
C GLU A 154 6.87 -6.80 -38.55
N VAL A 155 6.30 -5.73 -38.04
CA VAL A 155 5.47 -4.77 -38.83
C VAL A 155 6.28 -4.18 -39.97
N ASP A 156 7.53 -3.75 -39.73
CA ASP A 156 8.43 -3.22 -40.74
C ASP A 156 8.71 -4.26 -41.85
N ALA A 157 8.92 -5.51 -41.48
CA ALA A 157 9.15 -6.59 -42.44
C ALA A 157 7.91 -6.88 -43.28
N TYR A 158 6.71 -6.96 -42.71
CA TYR A 158 5.47 -7.15 -43.42
C TYR A 158 5.11 -5.94 -44.29
N GLN A 159 5.41 -4.72 -43.86
CA GLN A 159 5.23 -3.55 -44.71
C GLN A 159 6.08 -3.64 -45.98
N LEU A 160 7.35 -4.04 -45.86
CA LEU A 160 8.23 -4.25 -46.99
C LEU A 160 7.71 -5.36 -47.91
N LEU A 161 7.16 -6.45 -47.33
CA LEU A 161 6.58 -7.56 -48.09
C LEU A 161 5.37 -7.09 -48.92
N VAL A 162 4.46 -6.31 -48.32
CA VAL A 162 3.31 -5.73 -49.04
C VAL A 162 3.76 -4.85 -50.20
N ASP A 163 4.76 -3.98 -49.98
CA ASP A 163 5.26 -3.08 -51.00
C ASP A 163 5.93 -3.86 -52.16
N ALA A 164 6.69 -4.91 -51.85
CA ALA A 164 7.27 -5.82 -52.85
C ALA A 164 6.18 -6.58 -53.62
N THR A 165 5.18 -7.13 -52.93
CA THR A 165 4.09 -7.88 -53.55
C THR A 165 3.24 -7.00 -54.48
N LYS A 166 3.00 -5.74 -54.14
CA LYS A 166 2.32 -4.78 -55.02
C LYS A 166 3.06 -4.63 -56.35
N ILE A 167 4.38 -4.47 -56.32
CA ILE A 167 5.22 -4.35 -57.51
C ILE A 167 5.16 -5.65 -58.34
N GLU A 168 5.24 -6.81 -57.69
CA GLU A 168 5.17 -8.11 -58.36
C GLU A 168 3.82 -8.36 -59.05
N VAL A 169 2.71 -7.89 -58.46
CA VAL A 169 1.37 -7.93 -59.08
C VAL A 169 1.28 -7.01 -60.28
N GLU A 170 1.85 -5.79 -60.21
CA GLU A 170 1.88 -4.86 -61.32
C GLU A 170 2.64 -5.45 -62.56
N PHE A 171 3.69 -6.24 -62.29
CA PHE A 171 4.43 -6.94 -63.34
C PHE A 171 3.82 -8.30 -63.74
N GLY A 172 2.67 -8.67 -63.16
CA GLY A 172 1.99 -9.95 -63.48
C GLY A 172 2.71 -11.19 -62.95
N ILE A 173 3.65 -11.04 -62.02
CA ILE A 173 4.41 -12.14 -61.41
C ILE A 173 3.58 -12.84 -60.32
N LYS A 174 2.79 -12.06 -59.56
CA LYS A 174 1.88 -12.53 -58.52
C LYS A 174 0.44 -12.17 -58.81
N THR A 175 -0.48 -12.79 -58.10
CA THR A 175 -1.94 -12.56 -58.23
C THR A 175 -2.38 -11.47 -57.26
N PHE A 176 -3.53 -10.89 -57.52
CA PHE A 176 -4.18 -9.96 -56.59
C PHE A 176 -4.52 -10.61 -55.23
N LEU A 177 -4.74 -11.93 -55.23
CA LEU A 177 -4.96 -12.69 -54.01
C LEU A 177 -3.70 -12.71 -53.12
N ASP A 178 -2.51 -12.89 -53.74
CA ASP A 178 -1.23 -12.83 -52.97
C ASP A 178 -1.01 -11.46 -52.35
N GLN A 179 -1.44 -10.38 -53.01
CA GLN A 179 -1.40 -9.01 -52.42
C GLN A 179 -2.32 -8.91 -51.23
N LEU A 180 -3.57 -9.40 -51.36
CA LEU A 180 -4.54 -9.35 -50.27
C LEU A 180 -4.08 -10.14 -49.04
N ASP A 181 -3.48 -11.31 -49.26
CA ASP A 181 -2.90 -12.13 -48.20
C ASP A 181 -1.78 -11.39 -47.47
N SER A 182 -0.87 -10.72 -48.21
CA SER A 182 0.20 -9.93 -47.61
C SER A 182 -0.31 -8.69 -46.82
N GLU A 183 -1.39 -8.06 -47.27
CA GLU A 183 -2.04 -6.97 -46.57
C GLU A 183 -2.74 -7.44 -45.28
N ASP A 184 -3.33 -8.65 -45.26
CA ASP A 184 -3.91 -9.24 -44.06
C ASP A 184 -2.83 -9.63 -43.02
N ASP A 185 -1.70 -10.19 -43.51
CA ASP A 185 -0.53 -10.45 -42.67
C ASP A 185 0.00 -9.17 -42.00
N LEU A 186 0.14 -8.07 -42.74
CA LEU A 186 0.53 -6.77 -42.22
C LEU A 186 -0.48 -6.23 -41.16
N LYS A 187 -1.75 -6.40 -41.41
CA LYS A 187 -2.80 -6.00 -40.46
C LYS A 187 -2.69 -6.80 -39.16
N ASN A 188 -2.45 -8.10 -39.25
CA ASN A 188 -2.28 -8.99 -38.12
C ASN A 188 -1.02 -8.62 -37.31
N ALA A 189 0.09 -8.30 -37.99
CA ALA A 189 1.33 -7.82 -37.37
C ALA A 189 1.11 -6.49 -36.63
N LYS A 190 0.38 -5.52 -37.22
CA LYS A 190 0.02 -4.25 -36.58
C LYS A 190 -0.86 -4.45 -35.33
N LEU A 191 -1.77 -5.44 -35.37
CA LEU A 191 -2.58 -5.78 -34.20
C LEU A 191 -1.72 -6.38 -33.08
N ALA A 192 -0.76 -7.26 -33.43
CA ALA A 192 0.18 -7.84 -32.46
C ALA A 192 1.08 -6.77 -31.83
N GLU A 193 1.57 -5.80 -32.63
CA GLU A 193 2.35 -4.67 -32.14
C GLU A 193 1.55 -3.78 -31.17
N LEU A 194 0.29 -3.47 -31.50
CA LEU A 194 -0.59 -2.72 -30.60
C LEU A 194 -0.83 -3.45 -29.26
N GLN A 195 -1.01 -4.78 -29.30
CA GLN A 195 -1.15 -5.59 -28.09
C GLN A 195 0.15 -5.59 -27.26
N ALA A 196 1.30 -5.67 -27.92
CA ALA A 196 2.61 -5.65 -27.28
C ALA A 196 2.88 -4.27 -26.63
N SER A 197 2.55 -3.16 -27.29
CA SER A 197 2.69 -1.80 -26.75
C SER A 197 1.81 -1.59 -25.51
N HIS A 198 0.58 -2.07 -25.55
CA HIS A 198 -0.31 -2.07 -24.39
C HIS A 198 0.25 -2.93 -23.24
N SER A 199 0.85 -4.10 -23.55
CA SER A 199 1.50 -4.95 -22.54
C SER A 199 2.67 -4.25 -21.85
N VAL A 200 3.45 -3.42 -22.55
CA VAL A 200 4.52 -2.60 -21.95
C VAL A 200 3.95 -1.65 -20.91
N LEU A 201 2.84 -0.98 -21.23
CA LEU A 201 2.16 -0.07 -20.28
C LEU A 201 1.68 -0.83 -19.03
N LEU A 202 0.94 -1.91 -19.22
CA LEU A 202 0.39 -2.70 -18.12
C LEU A 202 1.50 -3.25 -17.21
N THR A 203 2.54 -3.84 -17.78
CA THR A 203 3.67 -4.39 -17.01
C THR A 203 4.46 -3.28 -16.31
N GLY A 204 4.54 -2.08 -16.88
CA GLY A 204 5.13 -0.90 -16.24
C GLY A 204 4.36 -0.48 -14.98
N TYR A 205 3.03 -0.36 -15.07
CA TYR A 205 2.19 -0.07 -13.90
C TYR A 205 2.20 -1.19 -12.86
N HIS A 206 2.23 -2.46 -13.30
CA HIS A 206 2.39 -3.60 -12.38
C HIS A 206 3.74 -3.56 -11.65
N LEU A 207 4.81 -3.17 -12.33
CA LEU A 207 6.11 -2.97 -11.69
C LEU A 207 6.04 -1.85 -10.64
N LEU A 208 5.47 -0.68 -10.97
CA LEU A 208 5.29 0.43 -10.02
C LEU A 208 4.47 0.00 -8.80
N LYS A 209 3.42 -0.81 -9.00
CA LYS A 209 2.65 -1.40 -7.90
C LYS A 209 3.52 -2.30 -7.03
N SER A 210 4.29 -3.21 -7.63
CA SER A 210 5.10 -4.20 -6.91
C SER A 210 6.26 -3.59 -6.12
N ILE A 211 6.71 -2.39 -6.48
CA ILE A 211 7.73 -1.63 -5.73
C ILE A 211 7.14 -0.58 -4.78
N GLY A 212 5.80 -0.51 -4.67
CA GLY A 212 5.13 0.47 -3.81
C GLY A 212 5.21 1.92 -4.31
N ALA A 213 5.58 2.13 -5.58
CA ALA A 213 5.74 3.45 -6.18
C ALA A 213 4.47 3.93 -6.92
N LEU A 214 3.42 3.11 -7.00
CA LEU A 214 2.15 3.48 -7.63
C LEU A 214 1.31 4.34 -6.66
N THR A 215 1.67 5.61 -6.53
CA THR A 215 0.98 6.58 -5.69
C THR A 215 0.46 7.75 -6.53
N ALA A 216 -0.58 8.44 -6.04
CA ALA A 216 -1.13 9.61 -6.72
C ALA A 216 -0.09 10.72 -6.93
N GLN A 217 0.81 10.92 -5.97
CA GLN A 217 1.92 11.86 -6.08
C GLN A 217 2.88 11.50 -7.22
N ASN A 218 3.27 10.22 -7.30
CA ASN A 218 4.17 9.73 -8.32
C ASN A 218 3.55 9.74 -9.74
N LEU A 219 2.23 9.66 -9.81
CA LEU A 219 1.47 9.77 -11.06
C LEU A 219 1.17 11.22 -11.47
N GLY A 220 1.52 12.21 -10.64
CA GLY A 220 1.26 13.62 -10.91
C GLY A 220 -0.21 14.02 -10.77
N VAL A 221 -1.04 13.19 -10.13
CA VAL A 221 -2.45 13.49 -9.84
C VAL A 221 -2.68 13.94 -8.40
N GLY A 222 -1.59 14.19 -7.66
CA GLY A 222 -1.62 14.52 -6.24
C GLY A 222 -2.31 15.84 -5.90
N ASP A 223 -2.30 16.81 -6.80
CA ASP A 223 -2.93 18.12 -6.60
C ASP A 223 -4.47 18.07 -6.58
N ALA A 224 -5.07 17.00 -7.10
CA ALA A 224 -6.51 16.78 -7.10
C ALA A 224 -7.01 16.10 -5.82
N LEU A 225 -6.12 15.55 -5.00
CA LEU A 225 -6.45 14.94 -3.73
C LEU A 225 -6.41 16.01 -2.64
N VAL A 226 -7.54 16.24 -1.98
CA VAL A 226 -7.60 16.96 -0.71
C VAL A 226 -6.48 16.41 0.17
N SER A 227 -5.56 17.28 0.60
CA SER A 227 -4.41 16.85 1.37
C SER A 227 -4.89 16.08 2.59
N LEU A 228 -4.53 14.80 2.67
CA LEU A 228 -4.81 13.96 3.85
C LEU A 228 -4.19 14.55 5.14
N GLU A 229 -3.27 15.50 5.01
CA GLU A 229 -2.75 16.30 6.11
C GLU A 229 -3.84 17.12 6.83
N SER A 230 -4.89 17.54 6.13
CA SER A 230 -6.02 18.23 6.77
C SER A 230 -6.91 17.30 7.61
N LEU A 231 -6.78 15.97 7.41
CA LEU A 231 -7.51 14.95 8.17
C LEU A 231 -6.65 14.29 9.27
N GLN A 232 -5.34 14.53 9.28
CA GLN A 232 -4.40 13.84 10.17
C GLN A 232 -3.96 14.63 11.39
N SER A 233 -4.42 15.84 11.62
CA SER A 233 -4.16 16.53 12.87
C SER A 233 -5.44 16.82 13.65
N PRO A 234 -5.90 15.89 14.51
CA PRO A 234 -6.37 16.37 15.79
C PRO A 234 -5.12 16.99 16.44
N ASP A 235 -5.10 18.32 16.53
CA ASP A 235 -4.06 19.07 17.23
C ASP A 235 -3.77 18.38 18.57
N PRO A 236 -2.57 17.79 18.78
CA PRO A 236 -2.26 17.13 20.05
C PRO A 236 -2.25 18.13 21.23
N GLN A 237 -2.36 19.41 20.94
CA GLN A 237 -2.52 20.46 21.95
C GLN A 237 -3.98 20.72 22.36
N SER A 238 -4.98 20.26 21.61
CA SER A 238 -6.39 20.37 22.02
C SER A 238 -6.82 19.27 22.99
N GLY A 239 -5.99 18.24 23.18
CA GLY A 239 -6.19 17.12 24.11
C GLY A 239 -5.68 17.36 25.53
N SER A 240 -5.56 18.61 25.99
CA SER A 240 -5.35 18.91 27.39
C SER A 240 -6.57 18.43 28.16
N ILE A 241 -6.36 17.47 29.08
CA ILE A 241 -7.36 16.95 30.03
C ILE A 241 -8.10 18.08 30.76
N ILE A 242 -7.54 19.28 30.76
CA ILE A 242 -8.11 20.51 31.34
C ILE A 242 -9.30 21.07 30.50
N SER A 243 -9.41 20.78 29.21
CA SER A 243 -10.52 21.27 28.37
C SER A 243 -11.84 20.51 28.61
N VAL A 244 -11.78 19.27 29.07
CA VAL A 244 -12.98 18.45 29.36
C VAL A 244 -13.70 18.96 30.61
N PHE A 245 -12.99 19.60 31.54
CA PHE A 245 -13.59 20.17 32.77
C PHE A 245 -14.23 21.55 32.58
N LYS A 246 -14.04 22.19 31.42
CA LYS A 246 -14.58 23.56 31.21
C LYS A 246 -16.02 23.59 30.66
N TYR A 247 -16.58 22.49 30.21
CA TYR A 247 -17.92 22.40 29.63
C TYR A 247 -19.01 21.94 30.63
N GLY A 248 -18.67 21.72 31.89
CA GLY A 248 -19.60 21.30 32.93
C GLY A 248 -20.28 22.42 33.72
N ARG A 249 -20.17 23.72 33.33
CA ARG A 249 -20.84 24.84 33.97
C ARG A 249 -21.69 25.63 32.99
N ALA A 250 -22.86 25.13 32.66
CA ALA A 250 -23.97 25.99 32.22
C ALA A 250 -25.28 25.25 32.49
N GLN A 251 -25.99 25.81 33.48
CA GLN A 251 -27.37 25.66 33.92
C GLN A 251 -27.67 24.56 34.93
#